data_1a4fbc3f4efb0933b4d2d4667cdfc91a
#
_entry.id   1a4fbc3f4efb0933b4d2d4667cdfc91a
#
_cell.length_a   1.000
_cell.length_b   1.000
_cell.length_c   1.000
_cell.angle_alpha   90.00
_cell.angle_beta   90.00
_cell.angle_gamma   90.00
#
_symmetry.space_group_name_H-M   'P 1'
#
loop_
_entity.id
_entity.type
_entity.pdbx_description
1 polymer ?
#
loop_
_entity_poly.entity_id
_entity_poly.type
_entity_poly.pdbx_seq_one_letter_code
_entity_poly.pdbx_strand_id
1 'polypeptide(L)'
;LLNILGCLDTPTSGEYWLDGVSVREMGRNDRATLRNRKIGFVFQSYNLLPKTTALENVELPLFYNPDVSARERRERATEALKEVGLSDRIHHRSNQMSGGQQQRVAIARALVNNPVMILADEATGNLDTRTSFEILTLFQRLHAEGSTIVFVTHNPEIAQFSSRNIVLRDGHITDDVRNGNIQSAQAVLDTI
;
A
#
# COMPACT_ATOMS: atom_id res chain seq x y z
N LEU A 1 11.70 -3.56 10.97
CA LEU A 1 10.58 -2.73 11.40
C LEU A 1 9.34 -2.99 10.55
N LEU A 2 9.43 -2.95 9.19
CA LEU A 2 8.28 -3.12 8.29
C LEU A 2 7.52 -4.43 8.55
N ASN A 3 8.22 -5.55 8.77
CA ASN A 3 7.59 -6.84 9.07
C ASN A 3 6.78 -6.82 10.38
N ILE A 4 7.24 -6.06 11.38
CA ILE A 4 6.52 -5.89 12.65
C ILE A 4 5.27 -5.04 12.42
N LEU A 5 5.41 -3.87 11.76
CA LEU A 5 4.28 -3.02 11.42
C LEU A 5 3.26 -3.75 10.54
N GLY A 6 3.74 -4.63 9.65
CA GLY A 6 2.92 -5.46 8.80
C GLY A 6 2.31 -6.70 9.47
N CYS A 7 2.50 -6.91 10.77
CA CYS A 7 2.05 -8.11 11.48
C CYS A 7 2.58 -9.43 10.86
N LEU A 8 3.71 -9.38 10.19
CA LEU A 8 4.41 -10.57 9.65
C LEU A 8 5.33 -11.19 10.71
N ASP A 9 5.82 -10.35 11.63
CA ASP A 9 6.70 -10.75 12.73
C ASP A 9 6.25 -10.09 14.04
N THR A 10 6.82 -10.50 15.16
CA THR A 10 6.55 -9.94 16.49
C THR A 10 7.78 -9.21 17.03
N PRO A 11 7.59 -8.10 17.77
CA PRO A 11 8.71 -7.44 18.41
C PRO A 11 9.31 -8.31 19.54
N THR A 12 10.63 -8.32 19.68
CA THR A 12 11.33 -8.99 20.78
C THR A 12 10.97 -8.37 22.13
N SER A 13 10.75 -7.05 22.14
CA SER A 13 10.35 -6.28 23.33
C SER A 13 9.48 -5.09 22.89
N GLY A 14 8.81 -4.48 23.87
CA GLY A 14 7.88 -3.38 23.61
C GLY A 14 6.48 -3.86 23.21
N GLU A 15 5.62 -2.93 22.83
CA GLU A 15 4.23 -3.17 22.48
C GLU A 15 3.92 -2.58 21.10
N TYR A 16 3.04 -3.24 20.37
CA TYR A 16 2.50 -2.74 19.12
C TYR A 16 0.98 -2.84 19.13
N TRP A 17 0.32 -1.71 18.88
CA TRP A 17 -1.13 -1.59 18.82
C TRP A 17 -1.53 -1.14 17.42
N LEU A 18 -2.40 -1.90 16.78
CA LEU A 18 -2.97 -1.56 15.48
C LEU A 18 -4.48 -1.39 15.63
N ASP A 19 -4.97 -0.20 15.37
CA ASP A 19 -6.40 0.14 15.47
C ASP A 19 -7.01 -0.28 16.83
N GLY A 20 -6.30 0.03 17.93
CA GLY A 20 -6.70 -0.31 19.29
C GLY A 20 -6.51 -1.77 19.69
N VAL A 21 -5.94 -2.62 18.83
CA VAL A 21 -5.73 -4.04 19.10
C VAL A 21 -4.25 -4.33 19.36
N SER A 22 -3.93 -4.96 20.52
CA SER A 22 -2.55 -5.38 20.83
C SER A 22 -2.14 -6.57 19.96
N VAL A 23 -1.01 -6.42 19.26
CA VAL A 23 -0.49 -7.44 18.34
C VAL A 23 0.47 -8.42 19.02
N ARG A 24 1.08 -8.03 20.15
CA ARG A 24 2.17 -8.74 20.80
C ARG A 24 1.83 -10.19 21.15
N GLU A 25 0.65 -10.41 21.73
CA GLU A 25 0.23 -11.72 22.24
C GLU A 25 -0.60 -12.54 21.24
N MET A 26 -0.82 -11.99 20.04
CA MET A 26 -1.61 -12.66 19.02
C MET A 26 -0.91 -13.91 18.48
N GLY A 27 -1.68 -14.97 18.33
CA GLY A 27 -1.28 -16.15 17.58
C GLY A 27 -1.06 -15.85 16.10
N ARG A 28 -0.40 -16.77 15.39
CA ARG A 28 -0.09 -16.63 13.96
C ARG A 28 -1.35 -16.39 13.10
N ASN A 29 -2.43 -17.10 13.39
CA ASN A 29 -3.67 -17.01 12.63
C ASN A 29 -4.40 -15.70 12.89
N ASP A 30 -4.41 -15.21 14.13
CA ASP A 30 -5.05 -13.94 14.49
C ASP A 30 -4.32 -12.78 13.87
N ARG A 31 -2.98 -12.79 13.86
CA ARG A 31 -2.16 -11.80 13.15
C ARG A 31 -2.42 -11.83 11.64
N ALA A 32 -2.58 -13.01 11.04
CA ALA A 32 -2.89 -13.12 9.62
C ALA A 32 -4.27 -12.52 9.30
N THR A 33 -5.26 -12.76 10.16
CA THR A 33 -6.60 -12.17 10.04
C THR A 33 -6.57 -10.66 10.22
N LEU A 34 -5.88 -10.16 11.25
CA LEU A 34 -5.72 -8.73 11.51
C LEU A 34 -5.02 -8.04 10.32
N ARG A 35 -3.91 -8.62 9.85
CA ARG A 35 -3.18 -8.12 8.67
C ARG A 35 -4.07 -8.04 7.44
N ASN A 36 -4.80 -9.10 7.13
CA ASN A 36 -5.70 -9.12 5.97
C ASN A 36 -6.75 -8.02 6.02
N ARG A 37 -7.32 -7.76 7.21
CA ARG A 37 -8.42 -6.80 7.38
C ARG A 37 -7.96 -5.35 7.53
N LYS A 38 -6.75 -5.11 8.07
CA LYS A 38 -6.33 -3.79 8.54
C LYS A 38 -5.13 -3.21 7.80
N ILE A 39 -4.39 -4.02 7.05
CA ILE A 39 -3.15 -3.59 6.40
C ILE A 39 -3.20 -3.89 4.90
N GLY A 40 -2.99 -2.85 4.10
CA GLY A 40 -2.71 -2.99 2.68
C GLY A 40 -1.20 -2.99 2.42
N PHE A 41 -0.70 -3.92 1.60
CA PHE A 41 0.71 -3.96 1.21
C PHE A 41 0.90 -3.59 -0.24
N VAL A 42 1.88 -2.70 -0.49
CA VAL A 42 2.33 -2.32 -1.82
C VAL A 42 3.85 -2.50 -1.88
N PHE A 43 4.35 -3.31 -2.81
CA PHE A 43 5.76 -3.65 -2.94
C PHE A 43 6.37 -3.10 -4.22
N GLN A 44 7.67 -2.91 -4.24
CA GLN A 44 8.45 -2.49 -5.40
C GLN A 44 8.26 -3.40 -6.62
N SER A 45 8.19 -4.72 -6.40
CA SER A 45 8.04 -5.73 -7.46
C SER A 45 6.58 -6.06 -7.78
N TYR A 46 5.61 -5.23 -7.35
CA TYR A 46 4.17 -5.38 -7.54
C TYR A 46 3.58 -6.66 -6.92
N ASN A 47 4.29 -7.78 -6.98
CA ASN A 47 3.90 -9.11 -6.47
C ASN A 47 2.49 -9.54 -6.95
N LEU A 48 2.22 -9.30 -8.23
CA LEU A 48 1.00 -9.77 -8.89
C LEU A 48 1.16 -11.21 -9.34
N LEU A 49 0.06 -11.97 -9.31
CA LEU A 49 0.02 -13.29 -9.90
C LEU A 49 0.05 -13.17 -11.43
N PRO A 50 1.06 -13.76 -12.12
CA PRO A 50 1.34 -13.43 -13.52
C PRO A 50 0.32 -13.98 -14.53
N LYS A 51 -0.44 -15.02 -14.18
CA LYS A 51 -1.41 -15.67 -15.06
C LYS A 51 -2.86 -15.23 -14.83
N THR A 52 -3.07 -14.34 -13.86
CA THR A 52 -4.39 -13.83 -13.48
C THR A 52 -4.61 -12.41 -14.00
N THR A 53 -5.86 -12.01 -14.11
CA THR A 53 -6.26 -10.66 -14.49
C THR A 53 -6.03 -9.65 -13.36
N ALA A 54 -6.13 -8.34 -13.65
CA ALA A 54 -6.13 -7.30 -12.64
C ALA A 54 -7.24 -7.52 -11.61
N LEU A 55 -8.44 -7.83 -12.08
CA LEU A 55 -9.59 -8.11 -11.22
C LEU A 55 -9.31 -9.27 -10.24
N GLU A 56 -8.85 -10.40 -10.76
CA GLU A 56 -8.53 -11.59 -9.94
C GLU A 56 -7.41 -11.31 -8.93
N ASN A 57 -6.39 -10.51 -9.28
CA ASN A 57 -5.36 -10.08 -8.34
C ASN A 57 -5.93 -9.23 -7.20
N VAL A 58 -6.87 -8.33 -7.50
CA VAL A 58 -7.48 -7.46 -6.49
C VAL A 58 -8.48 -8.22 -5.63
N GLU A 59 -9.15 -9.24 -6.15
CA GLU A 59 -10.06 -10.12 -5.39
C GLU A 59 -9.34 -10.98 -4.34
N LEU A 60 -8.03 -11.26 -4.51
CA LEU A 60 -7.27 -12.21 -3.66
C LEU A 60 -7.43 -11.98 -2.14
N PRO A 61 -7.27 -10.76 -1.59
CA PRO A 61 -7.43 -10.55 -0.15
C PRO A 61 -8.83 -10.86 0.36
N LEU A 62 -9.86 -10.73 -0.48
CA LEU A 62 -11.25 -10.97 -0.11
C LEU A 62 -11.60 -12.45 0.00
N PHE A 63 -10.81 -13.36 -0.62
CA PHE A 63 -11.01 -14.81 -0.46
C PHE A 63 -10.77 -15.30 0.97
N TYR A 64 -9.99 -14.56 1.76
CA TYR A 64 -9.72 -14.89 3.16
C TYR A 64 -10.80 -14.39 4.12
N ASN A 65 -11.83 -13.72 3.62
CA ASN A 65 -13.00 -13.30 4.39
C ASN A 65 -14.22 -14.14 3.99
N PRO A 66 -14.64 -15.12 4.83
CA PRO A 66 -15.76 -16.01 4.51
C PRO A 66 -17.11 -15.30 4.43
N ASP A 67 -17.22 -14.11 5.01
CA ASP A 67 -18.46 -13.33 5.05
C ASP A 67 -18.71 -12.57 3.74
N VAL A 68 -17.74 -12.53 2.83
CA VAL A 68 -17.84 -11.79 1.56
C VAL A 68 -18.21 -12.75 0.42
N SER A 69 -19.38 -12.57 -0.15
CA SER A 69 -19.87 -13.38 -1.28
C SER A 69 -19.02 -13.17 -2.56
N ALA A 70 -19.09 -14.12 -3.50
CA ALA A 70 -18.37 -14.01 -4.78
C ALA A 70 -18.79 -12.77 -5.59
N ARG A 71 -20.07 -12.41 -5.54
CA ARG A 71 -20.58 -11.19 -6.18
C ARG A 71 -19.98 -9.95 -5.54
N GLU A 72 -20.01 -9.87 -4.24
CA GLU A 72 -19.48 -8.72 -3.49
C GLU A 72 -17.96 -8.57 -3.67
N ARG A 73 -17.20 -9.67 -3.70
CA ARG A 73 -15.75 -9.63 -4.00
C ARG A 73 -15.50 -8.95 -5.34
N ARG A 74 -16.25 -9.35 -6.37
CA ARG A 74 -16.11 -8.79 -7.71
C ARG A 74 -16.47 -7.31 -7.77
N GLU A 75 -17.57 -6.91 -7.09
CA GLU A 75 -18.00 -5.52 -7.01
C GLU A 75 -16.94 -4.64 -6.31
N ARG A 76 -16.44 -5.07 -5.15
CA ARG A 76 -15.39 -4.35 -4.40
C ARG A 76 -14.08 -4.25 -5.20
N ALA A 77 -13.63 -5.33 -5.83
CA ALA A 77 -12.42 -5.34 -6.62
C ALA A 77 -12.54 -4.45 -7.88
N THR A 78 -13.71 -4.43 -8.50
CA THR A 78 -13.99 -3.54 -9.65
C THR A 78 -13.94 -2.06 -9.21
N GLU A 79 -14.52 -1.71 -8.08
CA GLU A 79 -14.50 -0.34 -7.58
C GLU A 79 -13.09 0.10 -7.17
N ALA A 80 -12.32 -0.78 -6.51
CA ALA A 80 -10.92 -0.50 -6.18
C ALA A 80 -10.05 -0.27 -7.44
N LEU A 81 -10.28 -1.02 -8.52
CA LEU A 81 -9.59 -0.78 -9.80
C LEU A 81 -9.99 0.54 -10.46
N LYS A 82 -11.26 0.92 -10.35
CA LYS A 82 -11.75 2.20 -10.85
C LYS A 82 -11.14 3.37 -10.07
N GLU A 83 -11.02 3.26 -8.75
CA GLU A 83 -10.40 4.26 -7.87
C GLU A 83 -8.95 4.59 -8.28
N VAL A 84 -8.20 3.58 -8.73
CA VAL A 84 -6.83 3.77 -9.21
C VAL A 84 -6.74 4.07 -10.73
N GLY A 85 -7.86 4.28 -11.41
CA GLY A 85 -7.91 4.67 -12.84
C GLY A 85 -7.68 3.51 -13.81
N LEU A 86 -8.10 2.28 -13.48
CA LEU A 86 -7.92 1.08 -14.30
C LEU A 86 -9.24 0.43 -14.74
N SER A 87 -10.32 1.21 -14.88
CA SER A 87 -11.65 0.71 -15.27
C SER A 87 -11.67 -0.04 -16.61
N ASP A 88 -10.82 0.36 -17.54
CA ASP A 88 -10.68 -0.23 -18.89
C ASP A 88 -9.69 -1.41 -18.94
N ARG A 89 -9.02 -1.73 -17.83
CA ARG A 89 -7.95 -2.74 -17.72
C ARG A 89 -8.28 -3.91 -16.80
N ILE A 90 -9.48 -4.00 -16.26
CA ILE A 90 -9.89 -4.98 -15.26
C ILE A 90 -9.66 -6.44 -15.68
N HIS A 91 -9.75 -6.73 -16.96
CA HIS A 91 -9.55 -8.08 -17.53
C HIS A 91 -8.16 -8.31 -18.12
N HIS A 92 -7.24 -7.32 -18.07
CA HIS A 92 -5.88 -7.48 -18.55
C HIS A 92 -5.04 -8.27 -17.55
N ARG A 93 -4.14 -9.09 -18.05
CA ARG A 93 -3.13 -9.80 -17.25
C ARG A 93 -1.93 -8.89 -17.00
N SER A 94 -1.12 -9.21 -15.97
CA SER A 94 0.06 -8.40 -15.61
C SER A 94 1.05 -8.21 -16.76
N ASN A 95 1.25 -9.21 -17.61
CA ASN A 95 2.11 -9.12 -18.79
C ASN A 95 1.55 -8.25 -19.95
N GLN A 96 0.31 -7.80 -19.84
CA GLN A 96 -0.35 -6.88 -20.80
C GLN A 96 -0.42 -5.44 -20.26
N MET A 97 0.23 -5.16 -19.14
CA MET A 97 0.19 -3.88 -18.44
C MET A 97 1.59 -3.30 -18.26
N SER A 98 1.71 -1.97 -18.34
CA SER A 98 2.94 -1.26 -17.99
C SER A 98 3.26 -1.40 -16.50
N GLY A 99 4.51 -1.10 -16.08
CA GLY A 99 4.92 -1.11 -14.68
C GLY A 99 4.02 -0.24 -13.79
N GLY A 100 3.68 0.97 -14.24
CA GLY A 100 2.77 1.86 -13.52
C GLY A 100 1.35 1.31 -13.39
N GLN A 101 0.82 0.65 -14.44
CA GLN A 101 -0.47 -0.03 -14.37
C GLN A 101 -0.43 -1.21 -13.40
N GLN A 102 0.64 -2.00 -13.41
CA GLN A 102 0.83 -3.10 -12.45
C GLN A 102 0.90 -2.58 -11.00
N GLN A 103 1.58 -1.45 -10.78
CA GLN A 103 1.63 -0.82 -9.47
C GLN A 103 0.25 -0.31 -9.01
N ARG A 104 -0.53 0.27 -9.91
CA ARG A 104 -1.92 0.66 -9.61
C ARG A 104 -2.79 -0.55 -9.26
N VAL A 105 -2.62 -1.72 -9.91
CA VAL A 105 -3.29 -2.97 -9.51
C VAL A 105 -2.86 -3.41 -8.12
N ALA A 106 -1.57 -3.32 -7.78
CA ALA A 106 -1.07 -3.64 -6.43
C ALA A 106 -1.65 -2.69 -5.35
N ILE A 107 -1.82 -1.40 -5.68
CA ILE A 107 -2.47 -0.42 -4.80
C ILE A 107 -3.97 -0.76 -4.65
N ALA A 108 -4.69 -1.03 -5.73
CA ALA A 108 -6.10 -1.45 -5.66
C ALA A 108 -6.29 -2.70 -4.80
N ARG A 109 -5.40 -3.70 -4.94
CA ARG A 109 -5.37 -4.89 -4.09
C ARG A 109 -5.14 -4.55 -2.62
N ALA A 110 -4.29 -3.57 -2.33
CA ALA A 110 -4.06 -3.11 -0.96
C ALA A 110 -5.28 -2.42 -0.35
N LEU A 111 -6.07 -1.71 -1.16
CA LEU A 111 -7.25 -0.93 -0.74
C LEU A 111 -8.52 -1.78 -0.55
N VAL A 112 -8.64 -2.92 -1.21
CA VAL A 112 -9.91 -3.67 -1.40
C VAL A 112 -10.62 -4.09 -0.10
N ASN A 113 -9.88 -4.21 1.02
CA ASN A 113 -10.41 -4.50 2.36
C ASN A 113 -10.64 -3.24 3.21
N ASN A 114 -10.53 -2.03 2.65
CA ASN A 114 -10.59 -0.76 3.38
C ASN A 114 -9.63 -0.76 4.60
N PRO A 115 -8.32 -0.92 4.38
CA PRO A 115 -7.36 -1.04 5.47
C PRO A 115 -7.23 0.28 6.24
N VAL A 116 -6.85 0.20 7.52
CA VAL A 116 -6.54 1.39 8.33
C VAL A 116 -5.16 1.94 8.02
N MET A 117 -4.29 1.12 7.39
CA MET A 117 -2.93 1.50 7.04
C MET A 117 -2.48 0.81 5.75
N ILE A 118 -1.78 1.57 4.90
CA ILE A 118 -1.08 1.07 3.73
C ILE A 118 0.42 1.11 4.01
N LEU A 119 1.09 -0.03 3.87
CA LEU A 119 2.54 -0.16 3.93
C LEU A 119 3.09 -0.23 2.50
N ALA A 120 3.75 0.82 2.06
CA ALA A 120 4.34 0.95 0.73
C ALA A 120 5.87 0.81 0.83
N ASP A 121 6.40 -0.34 0.39
CA ASP A 121 7.82 -0.66 0.43
C ASP A 121 8.43 -0.41 -0.95
N GLU A 122 9.23 0.66 -1.07
CA GLU A 122 9.88 1.10 -2.31
C GLU A 122 8.91 1.18 -3.51
N ALA A 123 7.68 1.61 -3.28
CA ALA A 123 6.58 1.49 -4.23
C ALA A 123 6.76 2.23 -5.57
N THR A 124 7.78 3.08 -5.68
CA THR A 124 8.16 3.80 -6.91
C THR A 124 9.51 3.37 -7.49
N GLY A 125 10.22 2.47 -6.82
CA GLY A 125 11.63 2.16 -7.15
C GLY A 125 11.85 1.52 -8.54
N ASN A 126 10.84 0.91 -9.14
CA ASN A 126 10.91 0.29 -10.48
C ASN A 126 10.18 1.10 -11.57
N LEU A 127 9.84 2.35 -11.29
CA LEU A 127 9.07 3.20 -12.19
C LEU A 127 9.92 4.34 -12.75
N ASP A 128 9.59 4.81 -13.94
CA ASP A 128 10.13 6.06 -14.46
C ASP A 128 9.67 7.26 -13.64
N THR A 129 10.33 8.40 -13.82
CA THR A 129 10.10 9.60 -13.02
C THR A 129 8.63 10.06 -13.07
N ARG A 130 8.05 10.16 -14.28
CA ARG A 130 6.67 10.62 -14.45
C ARG A 130 5.69 9.66 -13.75
N THR A 131 5.81 8.37 -14.00
CA THR A 131 4.97 7.34 -13.37
C THR A 131 5.13 7.32 -11.86
N SER A 132 6.34 7.56 -11.33
CA SER A 132 6.60 7.68 -9.89
C SER A 132 5.80 8.81 -9.26
N PHE A 133 5.77 9.99 -9.90
CA PHE A 133 4.97 11.12 -9.41
C PHE A 133 3.46 10.89 -9.55
N GLU A 134 3.00 10.16 -10.58
CA GLU A 134 1.60 9.73 -10.66
C GLU A 134 1.20 8.84 -9.48
N ILE A 135 2.06 7.90 -9.08
CA ILE A 135 1.82 7.03 -7.92
C ILE A 135 1.88 7.81 -6.60
N LEU A 136 2.81 8.76 -6.45
CA LEU A 136 2.88 9.64 -5.27
C LEU A 136 1.63 10.52 -5.16
N THR A 137 1.16 11.08 -6.28
CA THR A 137 -0.10 11.84 -6.34
C THR A 137 -1.29 10.98 -5.89
N LEU A 138 -1.35 9.73 -6.33
CA LEU A 138 -2.37 8.78 -5.88
C LEU A 138 -2.29 8.55 -4.37
N PHE A 139 -1.11 8.35 -3.80
CA PHE A 139 -0.93 8.19 -2.34
C PHE A 139 -1.31 9.45 -1.57
N GLN A 140 -0.94 10.65 -2.06
CA GLN A 140 -1.34 11.91 -1.41
C GLN A 140 -2.85 12.10 -1.42
N ARG A 141 -3.53 11.74 -2.52
CA ARG A 141 -5.00 11.75 -2.59
C ARG A 141 -5.62 10.79 -1.57
N LEU A 142 -5.19 9.53 -1.53
CA LEU A 142 -5.67 8.54 -0.58
C LEU A 142 -5.44 8.97 0.88
N HIS A 143 -4.31 9.63 1.15
CA HIS A 143 -4.05 10.21 2.48
C HIS A 143 -5.01 11.35 2.81
N ALA A 144 -5.30 12.24 1.87
CA ALA A 144 -6.27 13.33 2.04
C ALA A 144 -7.70 12.79 2.28
N GLU A 145 -8.03 11.61 1.74
CA GLU A 145 -9.28 10.89 1.95
C GLU A 145 -9.31 10.12 3.29
N GLY A 146 -8.24 10.18 4.10
CA GLY A 146 -8.18 9.64 5.46
C GLY A 146 -7.34 8.38 5.64
N SER A 147 -6.71 7.84 4.59
CA SER A 147 -5.85 6.67 4.71
C SER A 147 -4.53 7.02 5.42
N THR A 148 -4.08 6.16 6.33
CA THR A 148 -2.70 6.22 6.84
C THR A 148 -1.76 5.50 5.90
N ILE A 149 -0.74 6.20 5.40
CA ILE A 149 0.25 5.62 4.49
C ILE A 149 1.63 5.68 5.13
N VAL A 150 2.26 4.51 5.26
CA VAL A 150 3.66 4.38 5.67
C VAL A 150 4.47 4.03 4.44
N PHE A 151 5.24 4.98 3.94
CA PHE A 151 6.09 4.82 2.76
C PHE A 151 7.53 4.56 3.20
N VAL A 152 8.07 3.40 2.85
CA VAL A 152 9.48 3.05 3.08
C VAL A 152 10.26 3.33 1.82
N THR A 153 11.31 4.12 1.93
CA THR A 153 12.18 4.47 0.80
C THR A 153 13.59 4.79 1.27
N HIS A 154 14.56 4.55 0.43
CA HIS A 154 15.92 5.03 0.58
C HIS A 154 16.18 6.35 -0.20
N ASN A 155 15.19 6.83 -0.96
CA ASN A 155 15.30 8.09 -1.70
C ASN A 155 14.83 9.27 -0.84
N PRO A 156 15.74 10.19 -0.44
CA PRO A 156 15.39 11.34 0.39
C PRO A 156 14.48 12.36 -0.31
N GLU A 157 14.43 12.37 -1.65
CA GLU A 157 13.52 13.26 -2.38
C GLU A 157 12.07 12.90 -2.15
N ILE A 158 11.76 11.59 -2.02
CA ILE A 158 10.40 11.12 -1.75
C ILE A 158 9.91 11.57 -0.36
N ALA A 159 10.82 11.73 0.60
CA ALA A 159 10.50 12.17 1.96
C ALA A 159 9.83 13.56 2.01
N GLN A 160 10.06 14.41 0.99
CA GLN A 160 9.48 15.75 0.91
C GLN A 160 7.95 15.74 0.67
N PHE A 161 7.41 14.60 0.19
CA PHE A 161 5.98 14.42 -0.12
C PHE A 161 5.18 13.83 1.05
N SER A 162 5.82 13.58 2.20
CA SER A 162 5.19 13.03 3.41
C SER A 162 5.10 14.06 4.53
N SER A 163 4.13 13.88 5.45
CA SER A 163 3.88 14.76 6.59
C SER A 163 4.82 14.52 7.78
N ARG A 164 5.46 13.34 7.85
CA ARG A 164 6.40 12.96 8.91
C ARG A 164 7.47 12.03 8.35
N ASN A 165 8.70 12.30 8.68
CA ASN A 165 9.86 11.52 8.26
C ASN A 165 10.56 10.91 9.48
N ILE A 166 10.72 9.58 9.46
CA ILE A 166 11.44 8.83 10.48
C ILE A 166 12.66 8.20 9.81
N VAL A 167 13.85 8.62 10.22
CA VAL A 167 15.11 8.09 9.67
C VAL A 167 15.65 6.99 10.58
N LEU A 168 15.91 5.82 9.99
CA LEU A 168 16.52 4.68 10.67
C LEU A 168 17.95 4.45 10.15
N ARG A 169 18.90 4.30 11.08
CA ARG A 169 20.28 3.88 10.81
C ARG A 169 20.66 2.78 11.79
N ASP A 170 21.20 1.68 11.29
CA ASP A 170 21.66 0.54 12.10
C ASP A 170 20.63 0.05 13.13
N GLY A 171 19.33 0.08 12.74
CA GLY A 171 18.22 -0.36 13.59
C GLY A 171 17.75 0.67 14.63
N HIS A 172 18.36 1.85 14.68
CA HIS A 172 18.00 2.95 15.59
C HIS A 172 17.31 4.09 14.85
N ILE A 173 16.34 4.73 15.49
CA ILE A 173 15.77 5.98 15.00
C ILE A 173 16.79 7.09 15.27
N THR A 174 17.28 7.74 14.21
CA THR A 174 18.20 8.87 14.30
C THR A 174 17.49 10.21 14.18
N ASP A 175 16.38 10.24 13.45
CA ASP A 175 15.56 11.45 13.28
C ASP A 175 14.08 11.08 13.22
N ASP A 176 13.25 11.99 13.76
CA ASP A 176 11.78 11.93 13.70
C ASP A 176 11.26 13.36 13.53
N VAL A 177 11.00 13.76 12.31
CA VAL A 177 10.70 15.14 11.95
C VAL A 177 9.34 15.26 11.28
N ARG A 178 8.50 16.18 11.74
CA ARG A 178 7.28 16.58 11.04
C ARG A 178 7.63 17.56 9.93
N ASN A 179 7.16 17.28 8.72
CA ASN A 179 7.34 18.15 7.57
C ASN A 179 6.22 19.21 7.55
N GLY A 180 6.57 20.46 7.86
CA GLY A 180 5.64 21.60 7.80
C GLY A 180 5.37 22.13 6.39
N ASN A 181 6.15 21.69 5.39
CA ASN A 181 6.02 22.12 3.99
C ASN A 181 5.98 20.90 3.05
N ILE A 182 4.86 20.19 3.06
CA ILE A 182 4.66 19.00 2.24
C ILE A 182 4.57 19.42 0.77
N GLN A 183 5.45 18.89 -0.08
CA GLN A 183 5.39 19.14 -1.52
C GLN A 183 4.20 18.40 -2.15
N SER A 184 3.58 19.03 -3.14
CA SER A 184 2.54 18.41 -3.96
C SER A 184 3.18 17.60 -5.09
N ALA A 185 2.96 16.30 -5.11
CA ALA A 185 3.40 15.44 -6.20
C ALA A 185 2.71 15.81 -7.52
N GLN A 186 1.45 16.26 -7.47
CA GLN A 186 0.72 16.75 -8.64
C GLN A 186 1.39 18.00 -9.23
N ALA A 187 1.81 18.95 -8.39
CA ALA A 187 2.47 20.17 -8.88
C ALA A 187 3.80 19.86 -9.60
N VAL A 188 4.56 18.86 -9.11
CA VAL A 188 5.77 18.40 -9.81
C VAL A 188 5.40 17.70 -11.12
N LEU A 189 4.38 16.86 -11.12
CA LEU A 189 3.91 16.13 -12.30
C LEU A 189 3.47 17.10 -13.43
N ASP A 190 2.88 18.24 -13.09
CA ASP A 190 2.43 19.25 -14.04
C ASP A 190 3.61 20.01 -14.70
N THR A 191 4.83 19.88 -14.17
CA THR A 191 6.03 20.54 -14.69
C THR A 191 6.92 19.64 -15.55
N ILE A 192 6.68 18.34 -15.56
CA ILE A 192 7.44 17.32 -16.29
C ILE A 192 6.55 16.64 -17.34
#